data_a4a74fc5a2182a2586afa48b1cd8aa03
#
_entry.id   a4a74fc5a2182a2586afa48b1cd8aa03
#
_cell.length_a   1.000
_cell.length_b   1.000
_cell.length_c   1.000
_cell.angle_alpha   90.00
_cell.angle_beta   90.00
_cell.angle_gamma   90.00
#
_symmetry.space_group_name_H-M   'P 1'
#
loop_
_entity.id
_entity.type
_entity.pdbx_description
1 polymer ?
#
loop_
_entity_poly.entity_id
_entity_poly.type
_entity_poly.pdbx_seq_one_letter_code
_entity_poly.pdbx_strand_id
1 'polypeptide(L)'
;MNKTSDEAVDDDPSVFHCTLELRTEGDWCRGLVRVDEDGRVLFDEWVGTRALIASLLGNTQEPVMTCSCTVPECAGFYDQESRVSENLVHWSLRYEGRDLDLLFDRNAYEDAALAILKHFRSHPWEDAEFGTVPYEYKEFEDFAKLVDNMLASSPRLAEKWNAPQIATRPAGGGS
;
A
#
# COMPACT_ATOMS: atom_id res chain seq x y z
N MET A 1 43.19 8.59 -30.38
CA MET A 1 41.83 9.13 -30.32
C MET A 1 40.91 8.04 -29.82
N ASN A 2 40.71 7.96 -28.50
CA ASN A 2 39.79 7.00 -27.90
C ASN A 2 38.42 7.68 -27.80
N LYS A 3 37.45 7.20 -28.57
CA LYS A 3 36.06 7.45 -28.36
C LYS A 3 35.60 6.58 -27.19
N THR A 4 35.46 7.18 -26.02
CA THR A 4 34.63 6.63 -24.96
C THR A 4 33.22 6.67 -25.43
N SER A 5 32.65 5.48 -25.71
CA SER A 5 31.21 5.30 -25.89
C SER A 5 30.57 5.56 -24.52
N ASP A 6 29.94 6.72 -24.37
CA ASP A 6 28.91 6.88 -23.36
C ASP A 6 27.79 5.92 -23.71
N GLU A 7 27.77 4.78 -23.03
CA GLU A 7 26.56 3.95 -22.98
C GLU A 7 25.49 4.79 -22.31
N ALA A 8 24.56 5.27 -23.11
CA ALA A 8 23.32 5.80 -22.60
C ALA A 8 22.68 4.68 -21.74
N VAL A 9 22.65 4.91 -20.44
CA VAL A 9 21.86 4.10 -19.52
C VAL A 9 20.43 4.24 -20.01
N ASP A 10 19.87 3.12 -20.42
CA ASP A 10 18.50 3.01 -20.87
C ASP A 10 17.61 3.34 -19.64
N ASP A 11 17.12 4.59 -19.58
CA ASP A 11 16.27 5.11 -18.50
C ASP A 11 14.80 4.64 -18.69
N ASP A 12 14.60 3.41 -19.14
CA ASP A 12 13.26 2.84 -19.22
C ASP A 12 12.79 2.44 -17.80
N PRO A 13 11.63 2.93 -17.34
CA PRO A 13 11.15 2.60 -16.01
C PRO A 13 11.01 1.08 -15.85
N SER A 14 11.54 0.57 -14.75
CA SER A 14 11.45 -0.86 -14.46
C SER A 14 10.03 -1.21 -14.05
N VAL A 15 9.35 -2.02 -14.85
CA VAL A 15 7.96 -2.47 -14.62
C VAL A 15 7.97 -3.83 -13.92
N PHE A 16 7.26 -3.95 -12.80
CA PHE A 16 7.14 -5.18 -12.04
C PHE A 16 5.68 -5.51 -11.72
N HIS A 17 5.27 -6.76 -11.97
CA HIS A 17 4.07 -7.30 -11.37
C HIS A 17 4.37 -7.70 -9.93
N CYS A 18 3.56 -7.23 -9.00
CA CYS A 18 3.82 -7.33 -7.57
C CYS A 18 2.60 -7.76 -6.77
N THR A 19 2.88 -8.34 -5.63
CA THR A 19 1.90 -8.57 -4.55
C THR A 19 2.20 -7.62 -3.39
N LEU A 20 1.14 -7.01 -2.84
CA LEU A 20 1.18 -6.22 -1.62
C LEU A 20 0.69 -7.08 -0.45
N GLU A 21 1.55 -7.31 0.52
CA GLU A 21 1.20 -7.94 1.79
C GLU A 21 1.15 -6.86 2.87
N LEU A 22 0.05 -6.77 3.61
CA LEU A 22 -0.13 -5.81 4.69
C LEU A 22 -0.23 -6.54 6.01
N ARG A 23 0.45 -6.02 7.02
CA ARG A 23 0.43 -6.55 8.38
C ARG A 23 0.34 -5.43 9.41
N THR A 24 -0.16 -5.78 10.58
CA THR A 24 -0.10 -4.90 11.75
C THR A 24 1.21 -5.11 12.49
N GLU A 25 1.81 -4.03 12.94
CA GLU A 25 2.97 -4.03 13.84
C GLU A 25 2.67 -3.03 14.95
N GLY A 26 2.08 -3.54 16.06
CA GLY A 26 1.41 -2.70 17.05
C GLY A 26 0.22 -1.97 16.43
N ASP A 27 0.18 -0.63 16.61
CA ASP A 27 -0.84 0.23 16.00
C ASP A 27 -0.45 0.74 14.60
N TRP A 28 0.60 0.18 14.00
CA TRP A 28 1.11 0.58 12.70
C TRP A 28 0.71 -0.41 11.60
N CYS A 29 0.61 0.11 10.39
CA CYS A 29 0.51 -0.70 9.17
C CYS A 29 1.88 -0.80 8.51
N ARG A 30 2.31 -2.03 8.27
CA ARG A 30 3.53 -2.32 7.53
C ARG A 30 3.19 -3.04 6.22
N GLY A 31 3.85 -2.62 5.14
CA GLY A 31 3.65 -3.15 3.81
C GLY A 31 4.90 -3.83 3.28
N LEU A 32 4.73 -5.02 2.75
CA LEU A 32 5.74 -5.76 2.02
C LEU A 32 5.33 -5.82 0.55
N VAL A 33 6.15 -5.28 -0.34
CA VAL A 33 5.96 -5.39 -1.79
C VAL A 33 6.93 -6.43 -2.33
N ARG A 34 6.35 -7.45 -2.95
CA ARG A 34 7.07 -8.59 -3.49
C ARG A 34 6.83 -8.72 -4.99
N VAL A 35 7.90 -8.94 -5.75
CA VAL A 35 7.82 -9.25 -7.19
C VAL A 35 7.25 -10.64 -7.37
N ASP A 36 6.22 -10.78 -8.21
CA ASP A 36 5.51 -12.06 -8.40
C ASP A 36 6.39 -13.12 -9.07
N GLU A 37 7.23 -12.70 -10.03
CA GLU A 37 8.04 -13.61 -10.84
C GLU A 37 9.07 -14.39 -10.02
N ASP A 38 9.80 -13.72 -9.12
CA ASP A 38 10.94 -14.30 -8.39
C ASP A 38 10.77 -14.27 -6.87
N GLY A 39 9.69 -13.69 -6.37
CA GLY A 39 9.40 -13.54 -4.94
C GLY A 39 10.32 -12.54 -4.22
N ARG A 40 11.13 -11.78 -4.95
CA ARG A 40 12.04 -10.80 -4.37
C ARG A 40 11.26 -9.68 -3.69
N VAL A 41 11.68 -9.31 -2.48
CA VAL A 41 11.14 -8.16 -1.76
C VAL A 41 11.75 -6.89 -2.31
N LEU A 42 10.90 -5.98 -2.82
CA LEU A 42 11.30 -4.64 -3.22
C LEU A 42 11.28 -3.68 -2.02
N PHE A 43 10.21 -3.74 -1.24
CA PHE A 43 10.01 -2.86 -0.08
C PHE A 43 9.45 -3.65 1.10
N ASP A 44 9.89 -3.29 2.30
CA ASP A 44 9.31 -3.68 3.59
C ASP A 44 9.30 -2.43 4.48
N GLU A 45 8.26 -1.60 4.29
CA GLU A 45 8.19 -0.25 4.84
C GLU A 45 6.82 0.03 5.48
N TRP A 46 6.73 1.16 6.16
CA TRP A 46 5.48 1.63 6.74
C TRP A 46 4.50 2.07 5.64
N VAL A 47 3.22 1.90 5.93
CA VAL A 47 2.12 2.28 5.02
C VAL A 47 1.25 3.33 5.71
N GLY A 48 1.03 4.44 5.01
CA GLY A 48 0.05 5.44 5.42
C GLY A 48 -1.36 4.93 5.14
N THR A 49 -2.19 4.75 6.17
CA THR A 49 -3.55 4.25 6.01
C THR A 49 -4.45 5.22 5.25
N ARG A 50 -4.23 6.52 5.41
CA ARG A 50 -4.93 7.57 4.66
C ARG A 50 -4.63 7.48 3.16
N ALA A 51 -3.36 7.38 2.80
CA ALA A 51 -2.93 7.22 1.43
C ALA A 51 -3.38 5.87 0.84
N LEU A 52 -3.39 4.81 1.65
CA LEU A 52 -3.93 3.50 1.24
C LEU A 52 -5.42 3.61 0.87
N ILE A 53 -6.24 4.31 1.67
CA ILE A 53 -7.65 4.57 1.37
C ILE A 53 -7.78 5.38 0.07
N ALA A 54 -6.98 6.44 -0.10
CA ALA A 54 -6.98 7.25 -1.31
C ALA A 54 -6.63 6.41 -2.56
N SER A 55 -5.68 5.48 -2.44
CA SER A 55 -5.30 4.58 -3.53
C SER A 55 -6.40 3.60 -3.94
N LEU A 56 -7.28 3.22 -3.02
CA LEU A 56 -8.45 2.37 -3.32
C LEU A 56 -9.54 3.11 -4.09
N LEU A 57 -9.66 4.43 -3.90
CA LEU A 57 -10.72 5.24 -4.49
C LEU A 57 -10.41 5.72 -5.90
N GLY A 58 -9.18 5.58 -6.37
CA GLY A 58 -8.82 5.96 -7.71
C GLY A 58 -7.44 6.61 -7.82
N ASN A 59 -7.35 7.60 -8.72
CA ASN A 59 -6.08 8.26 -8.98
C ASN A 59 -5.71 9.22 -7.84
N THR A 60 -4.52 9.04 -7.27
CA THR A 60 -4.00 9.88 -6.20
C THR A 60 -2.49 10.07 -6.33
N GLN A 61 -2.02 11.22 -5.86
CA GLN A 61 -0.60 11.52 -5.68
C GLN A 61 -0.17 11.35 -4.21
N GLU A 62 -1.03 10.83 -3.35
CA GLU A 62 -0.66 10.53 -1.98
C GLU A 62 0.18 9.25 -1.93
N PRO A 63 1.42 9.30 -1.42
CA PRO A 63 2.31 8.15 -1.35
C PRO A 63 1.83 7.15 -0.30
N VAL A 64 1.64 5.90 -0.73
CA VAL A 64 1.19 4.81 0.15
C VAL A 64 2.32 4.34 1.05
N MET A 65 3.53 4.19 0.49
CA MET A 65 4.73 3.83 1.26
C MET A 65 5.35 5.06 1.91
N THR A 66 5.75 4.92 3.15
CA THR A 66 6.27 6.03 3.96
C THR A 66 7.27 5.49 5.01
N CYS A 67 7.84 6.39 5.80
CA CYS A 67 8.56 5.99 7.02
C CYS A 67 7.66 6.09 8.26
N SER A 68 8.18 5.71 9.41
CA SER A 68 7.46 5.82 10.70
C SER A 68 7.08 7.25 11.08
N CYS A 69 7.69 8.26 10.45
CA CYS A 69 7.34 9.67 10.62
C CYS A 69 6.27 10.17 9.64
N THR A 70 5.72 9.28 8.79
CA THR A 70 4.74 9.58 7.73
C THR A 70 5.26 10.48 6.60
N VAL A 71 6.57 10.66 6.50
CA VAL A 71 7.23 11.41 5.42
C VAL A 71 7.83 10.41 4.42
N PRO A 72 7.28 10.27 3.21
CA PRO A 72 7.74 9.27 2.23
C PRO A 72 9.20 9.43 1.84
N GLU A 73 9.65 10.66 1.70
CA GLU A 73 11.02 11.00 1.31
C GLU A 73 12.05 10.51 2.33
N CYS A 74 11.68 10.41 3.61
CA CYS A 74 12.54 9.81 4.64
C CYS A 74 12.84 8.32 4.36
N ALA A 75 11.88 7.60 3.77
CA ALA A 75 12.04 6.20 3.36
C ALA A 75 12.59 6.07 1.93
N GLY A 76 12.88 7.18 1.26
CA GLY A 76 13.42 7.19 -0.10
C GLY A 76 12.38 7.11 -1.22
N PHE A 77 11.09 7.32 -0.91
CA PHE A 77 10.02 7.33 -1.90
C PHE A 77 9.75 8.74 -2.39
N TYR A 78 9.80 8.93 -3.69
CA TYR A 78 9.56 10.20 -4.36
C TYR A 78 8.56 10.03 -5.49
N ASP A 79 7.84 11.10 -5.79
CA ASP A 79 6.94 11.20 -6.95
C ASP A 79 5.95 10.02 -7.07
N GLN A 80 5.48 9.48 -5.93
CA GLN A 80 4.57 8.35 -5.94
C GLN A 80 3.17 8.78 -6.36
N GLU A 81 2.65 8.09 -7.38
CA GLU A 81 1.27 8.17 -7.83
C GLU A 81 0.62 6.80 -7.79
N SER A 82 -0.67 6.76 -7.48
CA SER A 82 -1.48 5.54 -7.59
C SER A 82 -2.62 5.74 -8.58
N ARG A 83 -2.81 4.79 -9.48
CA ARG A 83 -3.90 4.75 -10.45
C ARG A 83 -4.61 3.41 -10.37
N VAL A 84 -5.93 3.44 -10.54
CA VAL A 84 -6.77 2.25 -10.54
C VAL A 84 -7.42 2.09 -11.90
N SER A 85 -7.30 0.89 -12.47
CA SER A 85 -8.02 0.45 -13.66
C SER A 85 -8.99 -0.67 -13.31
N GLU A 86 -9.62 -1.27 -14.30
CA GLU A 86 -10.56 -2.36 -14.09
C GLU A 86 -9.94 -3.54 -13.32
N ASN A 87 -8.72 -3.93 -13.68
CA ASN A 87 -8.07 -5.14 -13.17
C ASN A 87 -6.77 -4.90 -12.40
N LEU A 88 -6.24 -3.67 -12.42
CA LEU A 88 -4.93 -3.36 -11.86
C LEU A 88 -4.97 -2.12 -10.97
N VAL A 89 -4.13 -2.13 -9.95
CA VAL A 89 -3.65 -0.94 -9.27
C VAL A 89 -2.20 -0.73 -9.70
N HIS A 90 -1.90 0.49 -10.14
CA HIS A 90 -0.59 0.87 -10.63
C HIS A 90 0.01 1.93 -9.70
N TRP A 91 1.19 1.67 -9.17
CA TRP A 91 2.02 2.68 -8.53
C TRP A 91 3.18 3.06 -9.43
N SER A 92 3.31 4.35 -9.68
CA SER A 92 4.47 4.94 -10.34
C SER A 92 5.24 5.73 -9.28
N LEU A 93 6.53 5.46 -9.11
CA LEU A 93 7.33 6.09 -8.06
C LEU A 93 8.81 6.13 -8.43
N ARG A 94 9.54 7.01 -7.77
CA ARG A 94 11.01 7.02 -7.80
C ARG A 94 11.55 6.52 -6.46
N TYR A 95 12.45 5.55 -6.54
CA TYR A 95 13.12 4.99 -5.37
C TYR A 95 14.60 4.76 -5.69
N GLU A 96 15.49 5.26 -4.83
CA GLU A 96 16.95 5.17 -5.01
C GLU A 96 17.43 5.65 -6.40
N GLY A 97 16.81 6.71 -6.92
CA GLY A 97 17.18 7.30 -8.22
C GLY A 97 16.65 6.54 -9.44
N ARG A 98 15.82 5.51 -9.25
CA ARG A 98 15.20 4.71 -10.32
C ARG A 98 13.72 4.98 -10.38
N ASP A 99 13.19 5.11 -11.58
CA ASP A 99 11.75 5.14 -11.81
C ASP A 99 11.23 3.70 -11.84
N LEU A 100 10.19 3.44 -11.05
CA LEU A 100 9.57 2.13 -10.90
C LEU A 100 8.08 2.23 -11.20
N ASP A 101 7.59 1.24 -11.96
CA ASP A 101 6.16 1.01 -12.19
C ASP A 101 5.77 -0.33 -11.57
N LEU A 102 4.93 -0.31 -10.54
CA LEU A 102 4.49 -1.49 -9.83
C LEU A 102 3.02 -1.77 -10.16
N LEU A 103 2.75 -2.95 -10.66
CA LEU A 103 1.43 -3.40 -11.07
C LEU A 103 0.93 -4.48 -10.11
N PHE A 104 -0.20 -4.23 -9.48
CA PHE A 104 -0.85 -5.15 -8.55
C PHE A 104 -2.17 -5.64 -9.15
N ASP A 105 -2.49 -6.92 -8.98
CA ASP A 105 -3.85 -7.39 -9.21
C ASP A 105 -4.82 -6.61 -8.32
N ARG A 106 -5.84 -6.02 -8.91
CA ARG A 106 -6.75 -5.12 -8.20
C ARG A 106 -7.52 -5.83 -7.09
N ASN A 107 -7.96 -7.06 -7.34
CA ASN A 107 -8.73 -7.81 -6.34
C ASN A 107 -7.86 -8.14 -5.13
N ALA A 108 -6.65 -8.65 -5.37
CA ALA A 108 -5.71 -8.98 -4.31
C ALA A 108 -5.29 -7.74 -3.50
N TYR A 109 -5.04 -6.62 -4.19
CA TYR A 109 -4.72 -5.33 -3.55
C TYR A 109 -5.87 -4.83 -2.66
N GLU A 110 -7.09 -4.81 -3.19
CA GLU A 110 -8.28 -4.40 -2.44
C GLU A 110 -8.51 -5.32 -1.23
N ASP A 111 -8.37 -6.64 -1.40
CA ASP A 111 -8.56 -7.60 -0.31
C ASP A 111 -7.54 -7.38 0.82
N ALA A 112 -6.27 -7.20 0.50
CA ALA A 112 -5.23 -6.90 1.48
C ALA A 112 -5.50 -5.56 2.21
N ALA A 113 -5.82 -4.51 1.46
CA ALA A 113 -6.09 -3.19 2.02
C ALA A 113 -7.35 -3.19 2.90
N LEU A 114 -8.45 -3.79 2.45
CA LEU A 114 -9.69 -3.86 3.23
C LEU A 114 -9.54 -4.70 4.49
N ALA A 115 -8.77 -5.78 4.46
CA ALA A 115 -8.50 -6.60 5.63
C ALA A 115 -7.79 -5.81 6.74
N ILE A 116 -6.76 -5.05 6.40
CA ILE A 116 -6.01 -4.23 7.36
C ILE A 116 -6.84 -3.05 7.88
N LEU A 117 -7.59 -2.38 7.01
CA LEU A 117 -8.47 -1.29 7.41
C LEU A 117 -9.60 -1.76 8.33
N LYS A 118 -10.15 -2.96 8.06
CA LYS A 118 -11.16 -3.60 8.91
C LYS A 118 -10.59 -3.95 10.29
N HIS A 119 -9.36 -4.43 10.34
CA HIS A 119 -8.67 -4.69 11.59
C HIS A 119 -8.57 -3.42 12.42
N PHE A 120 -8.02 -2.33 11.87
CA PHE A 120 -7.90 -1.05 12.59
C PHE A 120 -9.26 -0.46 12.96
N ARG A 121 -10.27 -0.58 12.09
CA ARG A 121 -11.62 -0.09 12.38
C ARG A 121 -12.28 -0.78 13.56
N SER A 122 -11.96 -2.05 13.80
CA SER A 122 -12.50 -2.87 14.90
C SER A 122 -11.67 -2.81 16.19
N HIS A 123 -10.51 -2.16 16.17
CA HIS A 123 -9.63 -2.00 17.32
C HIS A 123 -9.38 -0.50 17.56
N PRO A 124 -10.33 0.21 18.19
CA PRO A 124 -10.18 1.63 18.50
C PRO A 124 -8.92 1.85 19.35
N TRP A 125 -8.15 2.85 18.98
CA TRP A 125 -7.06 3.35 19.84
C TRP A 125 -7.58 4.48 20.72
N GLU A 126 -7.10 4.53 21.94
CA GLU A 126 -7.28 5.67 22.83
C GLU A 126 -6.16 6.68 22.52
N ASP A 127 -6.43 7.96 22.82
CA ASP A 127 -5.61 9.14 22.55
C ASP A 127 -4.14 8.87 22.19
N ALA A 128 -3.78 9.25 20.98
CA ALA A 128 -2.48 8.99 20.39
C ALA A 128 -1.33 9.52 21.25
N GLU A 129 -0.73 8.66 22.06
CA GLU A 129 0.63 8.92 22.49
C GLU A 129 1.60 8.84 21.31
N PHE A 130 2.61 9.70 21.34
CA PHE A 130 3.64 9.82 20.33
C PHE A 130 4.16 8.44 19.87
N GLY A 131 3.90 8.05 18.63
CA GLY A 131 4.43 6.80 18.04
C GLY A 131 3.42 5.76 17.57
N THR A 132 2.13 6.09 17.51
CA THR A 132 1.08 5.19 17.00
C THR A 132 0.52 5.65 15.64
N VAL A 133 -0.18 4.79 14.89
CA VAL A 133 -0.90 5.08 13.62
C VAL A 133 -1.54 6.47 13.55
N PRO A 134 -1.86 7.07 14.65
CA PRO A 134 -2.54 8.34 14.75
C PRO A 134 -1.77 9.59 14.37
N TYR A 135 -0.53 9.53 13.88
CA TYR A 135 0.06 10.73 13.26
C TYR A 135 -0.77 11.26 12.08
N GLU A 136 -1.52 10.39 11.43
CA GLU A 136 -2.39 10.76 10.31
C GLU A 136 -3.76 11.28 10.78
N TYR A 137 -4.15 11.00 12.02
CA TYR A 137 -5.48 11.31 12.57
C TYR A 137 -5.34 11.90 13.97
N LYS A 138 -6.18 12.87 14.31
CA LYS A 138 -6.25 13.40 15.67
C LYS A 138 -6.99 12.47 16.61
N GLU A 139 -8.06 11.86 16.08
CA GLU A 139 -8.95 10.99 16.83
C GLU A 139 -9.32 9.76 16.00
N PHE A 140 -9.65 8.66 16.66
CA PHE A 140 -10.09 7.43 15.99
C PHE A 140 -11.32 7.68 15.10
N GLU A 141 -12.22 8.56 15.53
CA GLU A 141 -13.41 8.94 14.78
C GLU A 141 -13.09 9.52 13.41
N ASP A 142 -11.99 10.23 13.25
CA ASP A 142 -11.54 10.78 11.95
C ASP A 142 -11.17 9.65 10.99
N PHE A 143 -10.46 8.64 11.46
CA PHE A 143 -10.16 7.43 10.70
C PHE A 143 -11.46 6.66 10.36
N ALA A 144 -12.33 6.45 11.34
CA ALA A 144 -13.59 5.77 11.15
C ALA A 144 -14.46 6.44 10.08
N LYS A 145 -14.57 7.77 10.11
CA LYS A 145 -15.29 8.55 9.10
C LYS A 145 -14.65 8.40 7.71
N LEU A 146 -13.33 8.37 7.63
CA LEU A 146 -12.64 8.22 6.35
C LEU A 146 -12.95 6.85 5.72
N VAL A 147 -12.95 5.79 6.53
CA VAL A 147 -13.36 4.44 6.09
C VAL A 147 -14.83 4.43 5.67
N ASP A 148 -15.72 5.00 6.47
CA ASP A 148 -17.16 5.06 6.16
C ASP A 148 -17.41 5.83 4.85
N ASN A 149 -16.73 6.94 4.62
CA ASN A 149 -16.80 7.71 3.38
C ASN A 149 -16.28 6.93 2.16
N MET A 150 -15.20 6.17 2.33
CA MET A 150 -14.68 5.28 1.29
C MET A 150 -15.74 4.25 0.87
N LEU A 151 -16.37 3.59 1.85
CA LEU A 151 -17.40 2.59 1.59
C LEU A 151 -18.66 3.21 0.97
N ALA A 152 -19.05 4.41 1.40
CA ALA A 152 -20.20 5.12 0.82
C ALA A 152 -19.94 5.56 -0.62
N SER A 153 -18.71 5.85 -1.00
CA SER A 153 -18.34 6.33 -2.34
C SER A 153 -18.07 5.20 -3.35
N SER A 154 -17.84 3.97 -2.90
CA SER A 154 -17.52 2.83 -3.75
C SER A 154 -18.39 1.60 -3.42
N PRO A 155 -19.45 1.33 -4.20
CA PRO A 155 -20.26 0.11 -4.03
C PRO A 155 -19.44 -1.18 -4.09
N ARG A 156 -18.42 -1.23 -4.94
CA ARG A 156 -17.50 -2.36 -5.06
C ARG A 156 -16.76 -2.63 -3.75
N LEU A 157 -16.20 -1.60 -3.14
CA LEU A 157 -15.45 -1.74 -1.88
C LEU A 157 -16.40 -2.08 -0.73
N ALA A 158 -17.61 -1.51 -0.72
CA ALA A 158 -18.65 -1.85 0.26
C ALA A 158 -19.08 -3.30 0.17
N GLU A 159 -19.25 -3.84 -1.03
CA GLU A 159 -19.59 -5.25 -1.24
C GLU A 159 -18.46 -6.16 -0.71
N LYS A 160 -17.20 -5.89 -1.07
CA LYS A 160 -16.05 -6.63 -0.57
C LYS A 160 -15.89 -6.52 0.96
N TRP A 161 -16.14 -5.34 1.52
CA TRP A 161 -16.08 -5.12 2.96
C TRP A 161 -17.08 -5.99 3.72
N ASN A 162 -18.29 -6.14 3.19
CA ASN A 162 -19.38 -6.91 3.81
C ASN A 162 -19.33 -8.41 3.48
N ALA A 163 -18.49 -8.82 2.53
CA ALA A 163 -18.34 -10.24 2.19
C ALA A 163 -17.82 -11.03 3.40
N PRO A 164 -18.36 -12.24 3.66
CA PRO A 164 -17.82 -13.11 4.71
C PRO A 164 -16.37 -13.43 4.40
N GLN A 165 -15.48 -13.23 5.36
CA GLN A 165 -14.09 -13.67 5.22
C GLN A 165 -14.09 -15.19 5.12
N ILE A 166 -13.75 -15.71 3.95
CA ILE A 166 -13.45 -17.12 3.80
C ILE A 166 -12.17 -17.36 4.60
N ALA A 167 -12.31 -17.99 5.77
CA ALA A 167 -11.15 -18.39 6.56
C ALA A 167 -10.26 -19.25 5.66
N THR A 168 -9.13 -18.69 5.23
CA THR A 168 -8.08 -19.46 4.59
C THR A 168 -7.62 -20.48 5.62
N ARG A 169 -8.06 -21.73 5.42
CA ARG A 169 -7.65 -22.87 6.25
C ARG A 169 -6.13 -22.94 6.15
N PRO A 170 -5.40 -22.86 7.27
CA PRO A 170 -3.97 -23.04 7.20
C PRO A 170 -3.71 -24.39 6.54
N ALA A 171 -2.83 -24.40 5.53
CA ALA A 171 -2.41 -25.62 4.87
C ALA A 171 -1.92 -26.58 5.95
N GLY A 172 -2.65 -27.67 6.12
CA GLY A 172 -2.40 -28.65 7.16
C GLY A 172 -0.98 -29.15 7.05
N GLY A 173 -0.22 -29.01 8.14
CA GLY A 173 1.01 -29.74 8.35
C GLY A 173 0.69 -31.23 8.31
N GLY A 174 1.07 -31.87 7.22
CA GLY A 174 1.12 -33.32 7.12
C GLY A 174 2.24 -33.84 8.02
N SER A 175 1.89 -34.76 8.83
CA SER A 175 2.75 -35.58 9.70
C SER A 175 3.80 -36.33 8.91
#